data_5b70a8fdbd85b7e7353294c6614382b2
#
_entry.id   5b70a8fdbd85b7e7353294c6614382b2
#
_cell.length_a   1.000
_cell.length_b   1.000
_cell.length_c   1.000
_cell.angle_alpha   90.00
_cell.angle_beta   90.00
_cell.angle_gamma   90.00
#
_symmetry.space_group_name_H-M   'P 1'
#
loop_
_entity.id
_entity.type
_entity.pdbx_description
1 polymer ?
#
loop_
_entity_poly.entity_id
_entity_poly.type
_entity_poly.pdbx_seq_one_letter_code
_entity_poly.pdbx_strand_id
1 'polypeptide(L)'
;DAEWAKIGPSVWATNIENPWVWDNNKFLNNQFSHPYHGSLYFNTGRTNGYNFWQSVPWAFGGSLMWEWFFEGWAPAPNDWLNTSIGGIALGEMLFKVSSLTLDNRATGAERMWREIGAAALNPTRGFNRLVRGQTNDIVANHPDWRPSKIFASIDAGLRSANGGDNRGNTGSSDVGFVHLALVYGDQGADLGGAPFSAFSGGLAVATGK
;
A
#
# COMPACT_ATOMS: atom_id res chain seq x y z
N ASP A 1 5.21 -14.61 23.62
CA ASP A 1 6.54 -14.13 23.17
C ASP A 1 6.57 -14.11 21.65
N ALA A 2 7.09 -13.03 21.07
CA ALA A 2 7.24 -12.89 19.62
C ALA A 2 8.52 -13.65 19.16
N GLU A 3 8.42 -14.95 18.98
CA GLU A 3 9.57 -15.79 18.55
C GLU A 3 10.18 -15.30 17.24
N TRP A 4 9.35 -14.82 16.31
CA TRP A 4 9.79 -14.24 15.03
C TRP A 4 10.74 -13.03 15.18
N ALA A 5 10.66 -12.31 16.31
CA ALA A 5 11.49 -11.14 16.58
C ALA A 5 12.81 -11.47 17.31
N LYS A 6 13.06 -12.74 17.62
CA LYS A 6 14.34 -13.19 18.22
C LYS A 6 15.39 -13.34 17.13
N ILE A 7 16.03 -12.25 16.78
CA ILE A 7 17.03 -12.18 15.70
C ILE A 7 18.44 -11.99 16.24
N GLY A 8 19.42 -12.48 15.49
CA GLY A 8 20.84 -12.37 15.82
C GLY A 8 21.72 -13.10 14.80
N PRO A 9 23.05 -13.01 14.91
CA PRO A 9 23.98 -13.55 13.92
C PRO A 9 23.80 -15.06 13.66
N SER A 10 23.44 -15.85 14.66
CA SER A 10 23.16 -17.28 14.49
C SER A 10 21.91 -17.54 13.66
N VAL A 11 20.86 -16.75 13.86
CA VAL A 11 19.62 -16.83 13.07
C VAL A 11 19.89 -16.40 11.63
N TRP A 12 20.65 -15.34 11.42
CA TRP A 12 21.03 -14.86 10.08
C TRP A 12 21.78 -15.94 9.28
N ALA A 13 22.77 -16.60 9.91
CA ALA A 13 23.48 -17.71 9.28
C ALA A 13 22.50 -18.84 8.92
N THR A 14 21.63 -19.21 9.86
CA THR A 14 20.62 -20.25 9.65
C THR A 14 19.68 -19.91 8.49
N ASN A 15 19.21 -18.67 8.41
CA ASN A 15 18.28 -18.24 7.36
C ASN A 15 18.93 -18.18 5.96
N ILE A 16 20.24 -17.89 5.90
CA ILE A 16 20.98 -17.87 4.62
C ILE A 16 21.34 -19.29 4.15
N GLU A 17 21.69 -20.19 5.08
CA GLU A 17 22.17 -21.54 4.76
C GLU A 17 21.05 -22.55 4.52
N ASN A 18 19.88 -22.35 5.15
CA ASN A 18 18.79 -23.31 5.05
C ASN A 18 17.90 -23.07 3.83
N PRO A 19 17.25 -24.14 3.32
CA PRO A 19 16.30 -24.00 2.23
C PRO A 19 15.08 -23.17 2.66
N TRP A 20 14.55 -22.43 1.72
CA TRP A 20 13.32 -21.66 1.89
C TRP A 20 12.13 -22.58 2.14
N VAL A 21 11.23 -22.18 3.04
CA VAL A 21 10.06 -22.93 3.46
C VAL A 21 8.80 -22.14 3.15
N TRP A 22 7.77 -22.81 2.59
CA TRP A 22 6.49 -22.16 2.36
C TRP A 22 5.82 -21.80 3.68
N ASP A 23 5.50 -20.53 3.88
CA ASP A 23 4.80 -20.07 5.09
C ASP A 23 3.28 -20.16 4.93
N ASN A 24 2.63 -20.64 5.99
CA ASN A 24 1.18 -20.79 6.13
C ASN A 24 0.55 -19.68 6.97
N ASN A 25 1.07 -18.47 6.91
CA ASN A 25 0.57 -17.32 7.63
C ASN A 25 -0.93 -17.05 7.35
N LYS A 26 -1.57 -16.35 8.28
CA LYS A 26 -2.97 -15.96 8.14
C LYS A 26 -3.15 -15.08 6.91
N PHE A 27 -4.31 -15.21 6.25
CA PHE A 27 -4.68 -14.43 5.06
C PHE A 27 -4.41 -12.91 5.21
N LEU A 28 -4.73 -12.34 6.38
CA LEU A 28 -4.50 -10.91 6.63
C LEU A 28 -3.02 -10.52 6.56
N ASN A 29 -2.12 -11.37 7.07
CA ASN A 29 -0.68 -11.12 6.97
C ASN A 29 -0.24 -11.16 5.51
N ASN A 30 -0.56 -12.25 4.82
CA ASN A 30 -0.12 -12.44 3.45
C ASN A 30 -0.70 -11.43 2.46
N GLN A 31 -1.96 -11.00 2.64
CA GLN A 31 -2.61 -10.13 1.66
C GLN A 31 -2.56 -8.64 2.00
N PHE A 32 -2.27 -8.27 3.23
CA PHE A 32 -2.24 -6.87 3.65
C PHE A 32 -0.91 -6.47 4.27
N SER A 33 -0.38 -7.23 5.23
CA SER A 33 0.85 -6.83 5.93
C SER A 33 2.06 -6.89 5.01
N HIS A 34 2.24 -7.98 4.26
CA HIS A 34 3.37 -8.13 3.34
C HIS A 34 3.36 -7.09 2.21
N PRO A 35 2.27 -6.88 1.44
CA PRO A 35 2.20 -5.80 0.46
C PRO A 35 2.42 -4.41 1.04
N TYR A 36 1.93 -4.16 2.26
CA TYR A 36 2.15 -2.88 2.92
C TYR A 36 3.64 -2.66 3.25
N HIS A 37 4.33 -3.64 3.83
CA HIS A 37 5.78 -3.56 4.08
C HIS A 37 6.55 -3.35 2.77
N GLY A 38 6.23 -4.12 1.75
CA GLY A 38 6.83 -3.97 0.42
C GLY A 38 6.61 -2.59 -0.18
N SER A 39 5.46 -1.96 0.08
CA SER A 39 5.18 -0.61 -0.36
C SER A 39 6.11 0.42 0.27
N LEU A 40 6.51 0.24 1.52
CA LEU A 40 7.49 1.10 2.19
C LEU A 40 8.86 0.95 1.55
N TYR A 41 9.30 -0.28 1.25
CA TYR A 41 10.57 -0.52 0.55
C TYR A 41 10.58 0.08 -0.84
N PHE A 42 9.55 -0.15 -1.64
CA PHE A 42 9.40 0.44 -2.97
C PHE A 42 9.44 1.98 -2.92
N ASN A 43 8.72 2.56 -1.97
CA ASN A 43 8.65 4.01 -1.79
C ASN A 43 9.95 4.62 -1.26
N THR A 44 10.87 3.82 -0.73
CA THR A 44 12.24 4.29 -0.45
C THR A 44 12.90 4.78 -1.75
N GLY A 45 12.75 4.07 -2.86
CA GLY A 45 13.19 4.53 -4.18
C GLY A 45 12.37 5.72 -4.69
N ARG A 46 11.04 5.55 -4.80
CA ARG A 46 10.15 6.54 -5.42
C ARG A 46 10.24 7.92 -4.77
N THR A 47 10.26 7.99 -3.45
CA THR A 47 10.28 9.25 -2.71
C THR A 47 11.66 9.92 -2.69
N ASN A 48 12.69 9.22 -3.14
CA ASN A 48 14.04 9.74 -3.35
C ASN A 48 14.31 10.15 -4.82
N GLY A 49 13.28 10.19 -5.67
CA GLY A 49 13.37 10.69 -7.03
C GLY A 49 13.65 9.63 -8.09
N TYR A 50 13.74 8.35 -7.70
CA TYR A 50 13.85 7.25 -8.67
C TYR A 50 12.53 7.04 -9.42
N ASN A 51 12.61 6.65 -10.68
CA ASN A 51 11.44 6.26 -11.45
C ASN A 51 10.89 4.90 -10.98
N PHE A 52 9.76 4.47 -11.55
CA PHE A 52 9.11 3.21 -11.20
C PHE A 52 10.09 2.02 -11.28
N TRP A 53 10.75 1.84 -12.43
CA TRP A 53 11.62 0.68 -12.66
C TRP A 53 12.89 0.69 -11.77
N GLN A 54 13.43 1.87 -11.50
CA GLN A 54 14.56 2.03 -10.57
C GLN A 54 14.15 1.78 -9.11
N SER A 55 12.86 1.87 -8.81
CA SER A 55 12.33 1.61 -7.46
C SER A 55 11.97 0.14 -7.22
N VAL A 56 11.78 -0.66 -8.28
CA VAL A 56 11.51 -2.09 -8.19
C VAL A 56 12.55 -2.86 -7.36
N PRO A 57 13.87 -2.70 -7.57
CA PRO A 57 14.88 -3.39 -6.78
C PRO A 57 14.81 -3.13 -5.27
N TRP A 58 14.30 -1.97 -4.84
CA TRP A 58 14.15 -1.67 -3.42
C TRP A 58 13.10 -2.55 -2.74
N ALA A 59 12.01 -2.89 -3.44
CA ALA A 59 11.01 -3.79 -2.92
C ALA A 59 11.56 -5.22 -2.77
N PHE A 60 12.21 -5.75 -3.80
CA PHE A 60 12.81 -7.09 -3.75
C PHE A 60 13.95 -7.19 -2.75
N GLY A 61 14.84 -6.19 -2.72
CA GLY A 61 15.98 -6.16 -1.79
C GLY A 61 15.54 -5.98 -0.35
N GLY A 62 14.58 -5.07 -0.08
CA GLY A 62 14.03 -4.85 1.26
C GLY A 62 13.31 -6.09 1.80
N SER A 63 12.51 -6.74 0.96
CA SER A 63 11.84 -7.99 1.32
C SER A 63 12.85 -9.11 1.59
N LEU A 64 13.87 -9.27 0.75
CA LEU A 64 14.93 -10.26 0.95
C LEU A 64 15.73 -10.02 2.25
N MET A 65 16.03 -8.75 2.54
CA MET A 65 16.67 -8.37 3.79
C MET A 65 15.82 -8.73 5.01
N TRP A 66 14.51 -8.58 4.91
CA TRP A 66 13.60 -8.98 5.98
C TRP A 66 13.66 -10.47 6.23
N GLU A 67 13.51 -11.29 5.20
CA GLU A 67 13.57 -12.76 5.29
C GLU A 67 14.88 -13.27 5.90
N TRP A 68 16.02 -12.67 5.56
CA TRP A 68 17.30 -13.14 6.02
C TRP A 68 17.75 -12.60 7.36
N PHE A 69 17.39 -11.33 7.69
CA PHE A 69 18.01 -10.61 8.80
C PHE A 69 17.04 -10.10 9.84
N PHE A 70 15.78 -9.94 9.53
CA PHE A 70 14.81 -9.29 10.42
C PHE A 70 13.67 -10.20 10.87
N GLU A 71 13.71 -11.47 10.48
CA GLU A 71 12.78 -12.48 10.91
C GLU A 71 13.51 -13.68 11.51
N GLY A 72 12.98 -14.21 12.65
CA GLY A 72 13.54 -15.35 13.36
C GLY A 72 13.11 -16.71 12.81
N TRP A 73 12.28 -16.72 11.76
CA TRP A 73 11.73 -17.91 11.11
C TRP A 73 12.49 -18.20 9.82
N ALA A 74 12.32 -19.40 9.26
CA ALA A 74 12.92 -19.74 7.99
C ALA A 74 12.36 -18.86 6.87
N PRO A 75 13.21 -18.40 5.91
CA PRO A 75 12.78 -17.58 4.80
C PRO A 75 11.67 -18.22 3.97
N ALA A 76 10.68 -17.45 3.56
CA ALA A 76 9.51 -17.92 2.85
C ALA A 76 9.42 -17.33 1.43
N PRO A 77 9.37 -18.16 0.37
CA PRO A 77 9.30 -17.65 -1.00
C PRO A 77 7.98 -16.93 -1.31
N ASN A 78 6.87 -17.37 -0.71
CA ASN A 78 5.58 -16.70 -0.84
C ASN A 78 5.58 -15.31 -0.21
N ASP A 79 6.24 -15.14 0.94
CA ASP A 79 6.28 -13.85 1.63
C ASP A 79 7.21 -12.88 0.91
N TRP A 80 8.37 -13.36 0.45
CA TRP A 80 9.26 -12.56 -0.39
C TRP A 80 8.59 -12.07 -1.68
N LEU A 81 7.90 -12.95 -2.40
CA LEU A 81 7.21 -12.60 -3.64
C LEU A 81 6.01 -11.68 -3.39
N ASN A 82 5.20 -11.99 -2.39
CA ASN A 82 4.01 -11.20 -2.08
C ASN A 82 4.37 -9.80 -1.56
N THR A 83 5.37 -9.71 -0.68
CA THR A 83 5.92 -8.43 -0.21
C THR A 83 6.46 -7.63 -1.38
N SER A 84 7.24 -8.25 -2.28
CA SER A 84 7.85 -7.54 -3.40
C SER A 84 6.82 -7.10 -4.43
N ILE A 85 6.06 -8.02 -5.02
CA ILE A 85 5.13 -7.73 -6.13
C ILE A 85 3.93 -6.93 -5.63
N GLY A 86 3.30 -7.37 -4.53
CA GLY A 86 2.20 -6.66 -3.92
C GLY A 86 2.63 -5.27 -3.42
N GLY A 87 3.84 -5.17 -2.88
CA GLY A 87 4.45 -3.93 -2.45
C GLY A 87 4.73 -2.94 -3.57
N ILE A 88 5.19 -3.39 -4.73
CA ILE A 88 5.37 -2.54 -5.92
C ILE A 88 4.02 -1.97 -6.38
N ALA A 89 3.01 -2.82 -6.49
CA ALA A 89 1.69 -2.40 -6.95
C ALA A 89 1.05 -1.40 -5.96
N LEU A 90 0.96 -1.76 -4.69
CA LEU A 90 0.40 -0.90 -3.65
C LEU A 90 1.24 0.37 -3.46
N GLY A 91 2.56 0.25 -3.49
CA GLY A 91 3.49 1.36 -3.29
C GLY A 91 3.37 2.43 -4.36
N GLU A 92 3.25 2.05 -5.65
CA GLU A 92 3.06 3.01 -6.71
C GLU A 92 1.67 3.68 -6.64
N MET A 93 0.61 2.92 -6.33
CA MET A 93 -0.71 3.51 -6.11
C MET A 93 -0.69 4.53 -4.97
N LEU A 94 -0.12 4.16 -3.81
CA LEU A 94 0.00 5.06 -2.65
C LEU A 94 0.90 6.27 -2.97
N PHE A 95 1.98 6.09 -3.73
CA PHE A 95 2.82 7.20 -4.20
C PHE A 95 2.01 8.21 -5.02
N LYS A 96 1.20 7.73 -5.97
CA LYS A 96 0.37 8.59 -6.83
C LYS A 96 -0.75 9.26 -6.04
N VAL A 97 -1.46 8.52 -5.19
CA VAL A 97 -2.56 9.09 -4.38
C VAL A 97 -2.04 10.10 -3.36
N SER A 98 -0.90 9.83 -2.71
CA SER A 98 -0.27 10.81 -1.82
C SER A 98 0.18 12.08 -2.58
N SER A 99 0.54 11.96 -3.85
CA SER A 99 0.88 13.10 -4.71
C SER A 99 -0.32 14.02 -4.96
N LEU A 100 -1.54 13.45 -5.06
CA LEU A 100 -2.77 14.26 -5.20
C LEU A 100 -3.07 15.09 -3.95
N THR A 101 -2.67 14.60 -2.79
CA THR A 101 -2.91 15.28 -1.51
C THR A 101 -1.96 16.47 -1.33
N LEU A 102 -0.75 16.38 -1.86
CA LEU A 102 0.28 17.41 -1.72
C LEU A 102 -0.02 18.64 -2.60
N ASP A 103 0.29 19.80 -2.05
CA ASP A 103 0.41 21.05 -2.79
C ASP A 103 1.54 21.90 -2.21
N ASN A 104 2.65 22.00 -2.92
CA ASN A 104 3.80 22.78 -2.48
C ASN A 104 3.58 24.30 -2.50
N ARG A 105 2.46 24.77 -3.05
CA ARG A 105 2.07 26.19 -3.05
C ARG A 105 1.17 26.55 -1.86
N ALA A 106 0.56 25.55 -1.22
CA ALA A 106 -0.25 25.76 -0.03
C ALA A 106 0.59 26.26 1.14
N THR A 107 -0.03 27.03 2.04
CA THR A 107 0.62 27.61 3.22
C THR A 107 -0.26 27.41 4.46
N GLY A 108 0.32 27.63 5.64
CA GLY A 108 -0.44 27.59 6.90
C GLY A 108 -1.09 26.23 7.19
N ALA A 109 -2.31 26.26 7.71
CA ALA A 109 -3.03 25.05 8.12
C ALA A 109 -3.36 24.13 6.94
N GLU A 110 -3.63 24.68 5.76
CA GLU A 110 -3.86 23.87 4.56
C GLU A 110 -2.64 23.04 4.23
N ARG A 111 -1.45 23.64 4.21
CA ARG A 111 -0.21 22.93 3.98
C ARG A 111 0.01 21.82 4.99
N MET A 112 -0.18 22.11 6.25
CA MET A 112 -0.02 21.14 7.35
C MET A 112 -0.92 19.91 7.13
N TRP A 113 -2.20 20.10 6.84
CA TRP A 113 -3.13 18.98 6.67
C TRP A 113 -2.84 18.18 5.40
N ARG A 114 -2.39 18.82 4.32
CA ARG A 114 -1.96 18.15 3.10
C ARG A 114 -0.72 17.27 3.33
N GLU A 115 0.26 17.77 4.06
CA GLU A 115 1.46 17.00 4.44
C GLU A 115 1.11 15.81 5.34
N ILE A 116 0.25 16.01 6.35
CA ILE A 116 -0.23 14.93 7.22
C ILE A 116 -0.99 13.88 6.41
N GLY A 117 -1.91 14.28 5.54
CA GLY A 117 -2.66 13.37 4.69
C GLY A 117 -1.76 12.58 3.73
N ALA A 118 -0.79 13.24 3.12
CA ALA A 118 0.18 12.59 2.26
C ALA A 118 1.09 11.62 3.02
N ALA A 119 1.50 11.96 4.25
CA ALA A 119 2.29 11.10 5.12
C ALA A 119 1.49 9.89 5.61
N ALA A 120 0.19 10.04 5.90
CA ALA A 120 -0.69 8.92 6.25
C ALA A 120 -0.85 7.92 5.10
N LEU A 121 -0.95 8.41 3.87
CA LEU A 121 -1.03 7.57 2.66
C LEU A 121 0.33 6.94 2.30
N ASN A 122 1.42 7.67 2.52
CA ASN A 122 2.77 7.24 2.21
C ASN A 122 3.76 7.71 3.29
N PRO A 123 3.94 6.91 4.36
CA PRO A 123 4.80 7.29 5.48
C PRO A 123 6.25 7.54 5.09
N THR A 124 6.79 6.78 4.13
CA THR A 124 8.15 6.99 3.60
C THR A 124 8.30 8.35 2.95
N ARG A 125 7.29 8.80 2.21
CA ARG A 125 7.26 10.16 1.63
C ARG A 125 7.22 11.22 2.73
N GLY A 126 6.31 11.07 3.69
CA GLY A 126 6.19 12.00 4.81
C GLY A 126 7.50 12.17 5.55
N PHE A 127 8.16 11.06 5.89
CA PHE A 127 9.46 11.05 6.54
C PHE A 127 10.54 11.76 5.70
N ASN A 128 10.67 11.40 4.43
CA ASN A 128 11.68 12.00 3.55
C ASN A 128 11.47 13.50 3.35
N ARG A 129 10.22 13.95 3.21
CA ARG A 129 9.89 15.37 3.08
C ARG A 129 10.23 16.14 4.36
N LEU A 130 9.92 15.56 5.53
CA LEU A 130 10.24 16.16 6.84
C LEU A 130 11.75 16.31 7.03
N VAL A 131 12.51 15.23 6.82
CA VAL A 131 13.97 15.22 7.01
C VAL A 131 14.69 16.19 6.05
N ARG A 132 14.14 16.35 4.83
CA ARG A 132 14.70 17.28 3.82
C ARG A 132 14.20 18.72 3.95
N GLY A 133 13.35 19.04 4.91
CA GLY A 133 12.78 20.38 5.08
C GLY A 133 11.72 20.76 4.04
N GLN A 134 11.32 19.83 3.16
CA GLN A 134 10.40 20.10 2.04
C GLN A 134 8.96 20.37 2.47
N THR A 135 8.62 20.12 3.71
CA THR A 135 7.29 20.38 4.26
C THR A 135 6.92 21.86 4.27
N ASN A 136 7.93 22.76 4.26
CA ASN A 136 7.76 24.22 4.30
C ASN A 136 8.19 24.92 3.00
N ASP A 137 8.75 24.19 2.04
CA ASP A 137 9.23 24.78 0.79
C ASP A 137 8.05 25.18 -0.09
N ILE A 138 8.04 26.44 -0.53
CA ILE A 138 7.06 26.97 -1.50
C ILE A 138 7.68 26.88 -2.89
N VAL A 139 7.33 25.80 -3.60
CA VAL A 139 7.84 25.53 -4.96
C VAL A 139 6.71 25.04 -5.85
N ALA A 140 6.97 24.98 -7.16
CA ALA A 140 6.00 24.40 -8.09
C ALA A 140 5.80 22.91 -7.81
N ASN A 141 4.56 22.44 -7.95
CA ASN A 141 4.27 21.02 -7.91
C ASN A 141 4.90 20.29 -9.10
N HIS A 142 5.35 19.05 -8.87
CA HIS A 142 5.85 18.24 -9.97
C HIS A 142 4.72 17.98 -11.00
N PRO A 143 4.97 18.07 -12.31
CA PRO A 143 3.93 17.88 -13.33
C PRO A 143 3.20 16.55 -13.23
N ASP A 144 3.92 15.48 -12.86
CA ASP A 144 3.38 14.12 -12.79
C ASP A 144 2.55 13.85 -11.51
N TRP A 145 2.35 14.84 -10.65
CA TRP A 145 1.56 14.65 -9.43
C TRP A 145 0.06 14.54 -9.68
N ARG A 146 -0.41 15.00 -10.82
CA ARG A 146 -1.83 14.96 -11.15
C ARG A 146 -2.08 14.17 -12.44
N PRO A 147 -3.03 13.24 -12.44
CA PRO A 147 -3.44 12.54 -13.65
C PRO A 147 -4.29 13.45 -14.55
N SER A 148 -4.44 13.06 -15.80
CA SER A 148 -5.36 13.72 -16.74
C SER A 148 -6.82 13.65 -16.32
N LYS A 149 -7.20 12.52 -15.69
CA LYS A 149 -8.55 12.28 -15.16
C LYS A 149 -8.49 11.68 -13.77
N ILE A 150 -9.42 12.06 -12.90
CA ILE A 150 -9.60 11.46 -11.58
C ILE A 150 -11.09 11.47 -11.24
N PHE A 151 -11.55 10.36 -10.68
CA PHE A 151 -12.89 10.24 -10.12
C PHE A 151 -12.77 9.56 -8.76
N ALA A 152 -13.47 10.12 -7.76
CA ALA A 152 -13.57 9.51 -6.44
C ALA A 152 -15.03 9.56 -5.99
N SER A 153 -15.53 8.48 -5.38
CA SER A 153 -16.85 8.44 -4.78
C SER A 153 -16.82 7.85 -3.38
N ILE A 154 -17.79 8.25 -2.60
CA ILE A 154 -18.12 7.66 -1.31
C ILE A 154 -19.59 7.30 -1.36
N ASP A 155 -19.87 6.00 -1.24
CA ASP A 155 -21.22 5.45 -1.23
C ASP A 155 -21.49 4.85 0.14
N ALA A 156 -22.65 5.13 0.73
CA ALA A 156 -23.08 4.51 1.98
C ALA A 156 -24.53 4.07 1.86
N GLY A 157 -24.85 2.94 2.46
CA GLY A 157 -26.22 2.43 2.37
C GLY A 157 -26.51 1.29 3.34
N LEU A 158 -27.76 0.88 3.31
CA LEU A 158 -28.27 -0.28 4.02
C LEU A 158 -28.68 -1.32 2.98
N ARG A 159 -28.27 -2.55 3.19
CA ARG A 159 -28.68 -3.70 2.40
C ARG A 159 -29.45 -4.65 3.29
N SER A 160 -30.71 -4.90 2.96
CA SER A 160 -31.53 -5.93 3.59
C SER A 160 -31.62 -7.13 2.66
N ALA A 161 -31.31 -8.30 3.17
CA ALA A 161 -31.44 -9.56 2.45
C ALA A 161 -32.36 -10.47 3.22
N ASN A 162 -33.46 -10.89 2.57
CA ASN A 162 -34.35 -11.92 3.10
C ASN A 162 -34.06 -13.21 2.35
N GLY A 163 -33.67 -14.23 3.08
CA GLY A 163 -33.35 -15.54 2.52
C GLY A 163 -34.15 -16.65 3.24
N GLY A 164 -34.56 -17.66 2.48
CA GLY A 164 -35.08 -18.89 3.03
C GLY A 164 -34.19 -20.08 2.60
N ASP A 165 -33.97 -21.03 3.49
CA ASP A 165 -33.34 -22.29 3.13
C ASP A 165 -34.41 -23.30 2.62
N ASN A 166 -33.93 -24.37 1.98
CA ASN A 166 -34.83 -25.46 1.51
C ASN A 166 -35.56 -26.21 2.63
N ARG A 167 -35.35 -25.81 3.89
CA ARG A 167 -35.98 -26.38 5.09
C ARG A 167 -37.04 -25.46 5.67
N GLY A 168 -37.36 -24.35 4.98
CA GLY A 168 -38.41 -23.41 5.40
C GLY A 168 -37.96 -22.39 6.44
N ASN A 169 -36.68 -22.31 6.79
CA ASN A 169 -36.19 -21.26 7.66
C ASN A 169 -36.07 -19.97 6.89
N THR A 170 -36.69 -18.90 7.36
CA THR A 170 -36.54 -17.54 6.82
C THR A 170 -35.62 -16.77 7.75
N GLY A 171 -34.57 -16.21 7.17
CA GLY A 171 -33.66 -15.29 7.88
C GLY A 171 -33.66 -13.94 7.19
N SER A 172 -33.61 -12.86 7.97
CA SER A 172 -33.29 -11.54 7.47
C SER A 172 -31.93 -11.10 8.01
N SER A 173 -31.11 -10.51 7.16
CA SER A 173 -29.88 -9.84 7.60
C SER A 173 -29.86 -8.42 7.07
N ASP A 174 -29.63 -7.48 7.97
CA ASP A 174 -29.44 -6.09 7.61
C ASP A 174 -27.96 -5.74 7.74
N VAL A 175 -27.40 -5.21 6.65
CA VAL A 175 -25.98 -4.88 6.55
C VAL A 175 -25.86 -3.41 6.19
N GLY A 176 -25.25 -2.64 7.09
CA GLY A 176 -24.78 -1.30 6.75
C GLY A 176 -23.45 -1.38 6.01
N PHE A 177 -23.28 -0.58 4.97
CA PHE A 177 -22.01 -0.54 4.24
C PHE A 177 -21.56 0.88 3.94
N VAL A 178 -20.25 1.04 3.82
CA VAL A 178 -19.58 2.20 3.25
C VAL A 178 -18.63 1.69 2.18
N HIS A 179 -18.68 2.30 1.00
CA HIS A 179 -17.81 1.99 -0.12
C HIS A 179 -17.09 3.26 -0.57
N LEU A 180 -15.77 3.19 -0.66
CA LEU A 180 -14.92 4.23 -1.23
C LEU A 180 -14.40 3.72 -2.57
N ALA A 181 -14.49 4.51 -3.62
CA ALA A 181 -13.91 4.18 -4.92
C ALA A 181 -13.04 5.32 -5.44
N LEU A 182 -11.95 4.95 -6.09
CA LEU A 182 -11.03 5.86 -6.76
C LEU A 182 -10.72 5.30 -8.15
N VAL A 183 -10.89 6.14 -9.17
CA VAL A 183 -10.39 5.90 -10.53
C VAL A 183 -9.35 6.98 -10.83
N TYR A 184 -8.13 6.55 -11.06
CA TYR A 184 -6.96 7.39 -11.34
C TYR A 184 -6.55 7.21 -12.80
N GLY A 185 -6.30 8.30 -13.50
CA GLY A 185 -5.89 8.28 -14.90
C GLY A 185 -7.02 8.00 -15.88
N ASP A 186 -6.70 8.00 -17.16
CA ASP A 186 -7.65 7.66 -18.24
C ASP A 186 -7.59 6.18 -18.55
N GLN A 187 -8.61 5.43 -18.15
CA GLN A 187 -8.68 3.97 -18.32
C GLN A 187 -8.75 3.55 -19.80
N GLY A 188 -9.14 4.47 -20.68
CA GLY A 188 -9.30 4.20 -22.14
C GLY A 188 -8.18 4.76 -23.02
N ALA A 189 -7.21 5.47 -22.43
CA ALA A 189 -6.09 6.04 -23.18
C ALA A 189 -5.03 4.97 -23.50
N ASP A 190 -4.31 5.18 -24.61
CA ASP A 190 -3.06 4.47 -24.85
C ASP A 190 -2.03 4.93 -23.80
N LEU A 191 -1.75 4.04 -22.84
CA LEU A 191 -1.03 4.36 -21.62
C LEU A 191 0.50 4.39 -21.81
N GLY A 192 0.99 4.73 -23.01
CA GLY A 192 2.36 5.17 -23.31
C GLY A 192 3.53 4.59 -22.50
N GLY A 193 3.33 3.42 -21.87
CA GLY A 193 4.38 2.66 -21.20
C GLY A 193 4.71 3.02 -19.75
N ALA A 194 4.11 4.02 -19.12
CA ALA A 194 4.35 4.29 -17.70
C ALA A 194 3.46 3.41 -16.80
N PRO A 195 4.03 2.53 -15.96
CA PRO A 195 3.24 1.68 -15.08
C PRO A 195 2.32 2.50 -14.16
N PHE A 196 1.12 1.98 -13.93
CA PHE A 196 0.09 2.63 -13.10
C PHE A 196 -0.30 4.06 -13.53
N SER A 197 -0.18 4.39 -14.83
CA SER A 197 -0.72 5.65 -15.38
C SER A 197 -2.23 5.73 -15.25
N ALA A 198 -2.89 4.57 -15.21
CA ALA A 198 -4.28 4.45 -14.86
C ALA A 198 -4.47 3.22 -13.95
N PHE A 199 -5.32 3.37 -12.94
CA PHE A 199 -5.75 2.28 -12.06
C PHE A 199 -7.10 2.63 -11.41
N SER A 200 -7.78 1.63 -10.92
CA SER A 200 -8.94 1.81 -10.06
C SER A 200 -8.79 0.96 -8.80
N GLY A 201 -9.32 1.45 -7.71
CA GLY A 201 -9.33 0.75 -6.45
C GLY A 201 -10.57 1.13 -5.64
N GLY A 202 -10.97 0.25 -4.74
CA GLY A 202 -12.07 0.50 -3.84
C GLY A 202 -11.86 -0.21 -2.51
N LEU A 203 -12.43 0.37 -1.46
CA LEU A 203 -12.52 -0.21 -0.14
C LEU A 203 -13.99 -0.25 0.26
N ALA A 204 -14.48 -1.44 0.54
CA ALA A 204 -15.81 -1.64 1.09
C ALA A 204 -15.73 -2.16 2.52
N VAL A 205 -16.41 -1.51 3.43
CA VAL A 205 -16.59 -1.97 4.81
C VAL A 205 -18.07 -2.22 5.01
N ALA A 206 -18.40 -3.42 5.46
CA ALA A 206 -19.77 -3.81 5.76
C ALA A 206 -19.86 -4.36 7.17
N THR A 207 -20.90 -4.01 7.89
CA THR A 207 -21.23 -4.52 9.20
C THR A 207 -22.69 -4.91 9.25
N GLY A 208 -22.97 -6.10 9.76
CA GLY A 208 -24.34 -6.63 9.87
C GLY A 208 -24.42 -7.69 10.95
N LYS A 209 -25.64 -7.97 11.39
CA LYS A 209 -25.98 -9.11 12.25
C LYS A 209 -26.61 -10.22 11.44
#